data_f1dc50709dbada5d0928e877a955f6cb
#
_entry.id   f1dc50709dbada5d0928e877a955f6cb
#
_cell.length_a   1.000
_cell.length_b   1.000
_cell.length_c   1.000
_cell.angle_alpha   90.00
_cell.angle_beta   90.00
_cell.angle_gamma   90.00
#
_symmetry.space_group_name_H-M   'P 1'
#
loop_
_entity.id
_entity.type
_entity.pdbx_description
1 polymer ?
#
loop_
_entity_poly.entity_id
_entity_poly.type
_entity_poly.pdbx_seq_one_letter_code
_entity_poly.pdbx_strand_id
1 'polypeptide(L)'
;MPIQVHPIDVKAVDERGALHYFATDRTGEFLLVYRNAGTVSGQHYHKGISVGKNPEDMLLVQGKADLHWKDLETKEEATIQLIAPIRVKIPANIWHELTAITDIVFIELNSLSEGSEDTFRI
;
A
#
# COMPACT_ATOMS: atom_id res chain seq x y z
N MET A 1 3.73 9.57 -12.87
CA MET A 1 3.31 8.33 -12.21
C MET A 1 2.21 8.64 -11.20
N PRO A 2 1.06 7.99 -11.30
CA PRO A 2 -0.05 8.30 -10.39
C PRO A 2 0.14 7.79 -8.96
N ILE A 3 0.90 6.74 -8.77
CA ILE A 3 1.16 6.18 -7.45
C ILE A 3 2.25 7.01 -6.76
N GLN A 4 2.02 7.35 -5.50
CA GLN A 4 2.98 8.07 -4.68
C GLN A 4 3.67 7.10 -3.75
N VAL A 5 4.99 7.11 -3.73
CA VAL A 5 5.80 6.30 -2.81
C VAL A 5 6.70 7.22 -1.99
N HIS A 6 6.71 6.99 -0.69
CA HIS A 6 7.45 7.82 0.26
C HIS A 6 8.23 6.92 1.22
N PRO A 7 9.53 6.70 0.98
CA PRO A 7 10.36 6.04 1.98
C PRO A 7 10.25 6.76 3.32
N ILE A 8 10.15 6.00 4.40
CA ILE A 8 10.04 6.56 5.73
C ILE A 8 11.43 6.60 6.35
N ASP A 9 11.96 7.81 6.50
CA ASP A 9 13.30 8.01 7.01
C ASP A 9 13.44 7.56 8.46
N VAL A 10 14.61 7.06 8.80
CA VAL A 10 14.93 6.74 10.18
C VAL A 10 15.05 8.03 10.99
N LYS A 11 14.41 8.05 12.16
CA LYS A 11 14.47 9.18 13.09
C LYS A 11 15.59 9.01 14.11
N ALA A 12 15.80 7.80 14.58
CA ALA A 12 16.82 7.48 15.56
C ALA A 12 17.26 6.03 15.44
N VAL A 13 18.54 5.77 15.69
CA VAL A 13 19.13 4.43 15.69
C VAL A 13 19.99 4.29 16.95
N ASP A 14 19.85 3.19 17.65
CA ASP A 14 20.75 2.83 18.74
C ASP A 14 20.93 1.29 18.74
N GLU A 15 21.56 0.74 19.77
CA GLU A 15 21.84 -0.69 19.87
C GLU A 15 20.56 -1.54 19.96
N ARG A 16 19.42 -0.95 20.24
CA ARG A 16 18.13 -1.65 20.30
C ARG A 16 17.48 -1.77 18.90
N GLY A 17 17.88 -0.93 17.93
CA GLY A 17 17.32 -0.89 16.59
C GLY A 17 17.06 0.52 16.09
N ALA A 18 16.01 0.68 15.32
CA ALA A 18 15.68 1.95 14.66
C ALA A 18 14.27 2.40 15.01
N LEU A 19 14.09 3.72 14.99
CA LEU A 19 12.79 4.37 15.19
C LEU A 19 12.49 5.23 13.98
N HIS A 20 11.31 4.99 13.40
CA HIS A 20 10.81 5.75 12.26
C HIS A 20 9.55 6.51 12.68
N TYR A 21 9.28 7.61 12.00
CA TYR A 21 8.12 8.43 12.27
C TYR A 21 7.32 8.66 10.99
N PHE A 22 6.01 8.56 11.10
CA PHE A 22 5.10 8.98 10.04
C PHE A 22 3.83 9.56 10.65
N ALA A 23 3.10 10.35 9.87
CA ALA A 23 1.85 10.95 10.29
C ALA A 23 0.75 10.58 9.31
N THR A 24 -0.47 10.44 9.81
CA THR A 24 -1.66 10.22 8.99
C THR A 24 -2.85 10.92 9.63
N ASP A 25 -3.76 11.40 8.79
CA ASP A 25 -5.05 11.92 9.23
C ASP A 25 -6.15 10.85 9.16
N ARG A 26 -5.79 9.63 8.75
CA ARG A 26 -6.74 8.52 8.67
C ARG A 26 -7.16 8.06 10.06
N THR A 27 -8.44 7.72 10.21
CA THR A 27 -9.02 7.29 11.48
C THR A 27 -9.87 6.05 11.26
N GLY A 28 -10.20 5.36 12.35
CA GLY A 28 -11.03 4.17 12.31
C GLY A 28 -10.22 2.89 12.52
N GLU A 29 -10.66 1.82 11.90
CA GLU A 29 -10.04 0.51 12.02
C GLU A 29 -9.12 0.24 10.83
N PHE A 30 -7.91 -0.20 11.12
CA PHE A 30 -6.91 -0.50 10.09
C PHE A 30 -6.60 -1.98 10.04
N LEU A 31 -6.08 -2.44 8.89
CA LEU A 31 -5.63 -3.82 8.73
C LEU A 31 -4.12 -3.92 8.94
N LEU A 32 -3.72 -4.88 9.76
CA LEU A 32 -2.34 -5.32 9.86
C LEU A 32 -2.24 -6.65 9.11
N VAL A 33 -1.41 -6.70 8.08
CA VAL A 33 -1.39 -7.81 7.13
C VAL A 33 -0.02 -8.45 7.07
N TYR A 34 0.01 -9.77 7.15
CA TYR A 34 1.19 -10.60 6.94
C TYR A 34 1.00 -11.38 5.65
N ARG A 35 2.02 -11.38 4.77
CA ARG A 35 2.01 -12.19 3.55
C ARG A 35 3.32 -12.94 3.43
N ASN A 36 3.24 -14.19 3.03
CA ASN A 36 4.42 -15.03 2.82
C ASN A 36 5.07 -14.70 1.47
N ALA A 37 6.39 -14.86 1.41
CA ALA A 37 7.15 -14.71 0.17
C ALA A 37 6.51 -15.48 -0.98
N GLY A 38 6.44 -14.87 -2.15
CA GLY A 38 5.90 -15.48 -3.37
C GLY A 38 4.39 -15.36 -3.53
N THR A 39 3.67 -14.81 -2.54
CA THR A 39 2.22 -14.65 -2.64
C THR A 39 1.84 -13.33 -3.31
N VAL A 40 0.65 -13.30 -3.89
CA VAL A 40 0.11 -12.15 -4.62
C VAL A 40 -1.18 -11.70 -3.94
N SER A 41 -1.30 -10.39 -3.75
CA SER A 41 -2.47 -9.75 -3.14
C SER A 41 -2.98 -8.63 -4.03
N GLY A 42 -4.22 -8.22 -3.82
CA GLY A 42 -4.82 -7.12 -4.56
C GLY A 42 -5.51 -7.61 -5.83
N GLN A 43 -4.95 -7.30 -7.00
CA GLN A 43 -5.55 -7.57 -8.31
C GLN A 43 -6.90 -6.89 -8.45
N HIS A 44 -6.99 -5.65 -7.98
CA HIS A 44 -8.23 -4.88 -7.95
C HIS A 44 -7.96 -3.38 -8.08
N TYR A 45 -9.04 -2.61 -8.19
CA TYR A 45 -8.99 -1.15 -8.17
C TYR A 45 -10.19 -0.61 -7.41
N HIS A 46 -10.13 0.67 -7.04
CA HIS A 46 -11.20 1.39 -6.37
C HIS A 46 -11.66 2.55 -7.26
N LYS A 47 -12.94 2.92 -7.20
CA LYS A 47 -13.50 4.01 -8.01
C LYS A 47 -13.53 5.34 -7.27
N GLY A 48 -13.18 5.35 -5.97
CA GLY A 48 -13.23 6.56 -5.18
C GLY A 48 -14.58 6.81 -4.50
N ILE A 49 -15.45 5.80 -4.48
CA ILE A 49 -16.73 5.87 -3.78
C ILE A 49 -16.49 5.99 -2.28
N SER A 50 -15.54 5.18 -1.78
CA SER A 50 -15.11 5.24 -0.39
C SER A 50 -14.03 6.29 -0.22
N VAL A 51 -14.22 7.25 0.68
CA VAL A 51 -13.24 8.28 0.98
C VAL A 51 -11.93 7.68 1.47
N GLY A 52 -11.99 6.62 2.27
CA GLY A 52 -10.80 5.94 2.79
C GLY A 52 -9.98 5.18 1.76
N LYS A 53 -10.47 5.05 0.52
CA LYS A 53 -9.78 4.36 -0.57
C LYS A 53 -9.43 5.27 -1.74
N ASN A 54 -9.50 6.57 -1.54
CA ASN A 54 -9.11 7.54 -2.56
C ASN A 54 -8.30 8.69 -1.93
N PRO A 55 -6.99 8.55 -1.89
CA PRO A 55 -6.21 7.38 -2.29
C PRO A 55 -6.26 6.25 -1.25
N GLU A 56 -6.04 5.02 -1.71
CA GLU A 56 -5.71 3.92 -0.83
C GLU A 56 -4.33 4.20 -0.22
N ASP A 57 -4.17 3.92 1.06
CA ASP A 57 -2.96 4.28 1.81
C ASP A 57 -2.41 3.04 2.53
N MET A 58 -1.17 2.70 2.23
CA MET A 58 -0.53 1.50 2.76
C MET A 58 0.87 1.83 3.28
N LEU A 59 1.24 1.21 4.40
CA LEU A 59 2.58 1.30 4.96
C LEU A 59 3.21 -0.08 4.97
N LEU A 60 4.24 -0.29 4.14
CA LEU A 60 5.04 -1.51 4.19
C LEU A 60 6.06 -1.39 5.31
N VAL A 61 5.90 -2.21 6.33
CA VAL A 61 6.67 -2.14 7.58
C VAL A 61 7.92 -3.02 7.52
N GLN A 62 7.83 -4.18 6.87
CA GLN A 62 8.91 -5.14 6.79
C GLN A 62 8.90 -5.86 5.46
N GLY A 63 10.08 -6.09 4.90
CA GLY A 63 10.30 -6.90 3.71
C GLY A 63 10.35 -6.11 2.42
N LYS A 64 10.32 -6.85 1.31
CA LYS A 64 10.35 -6.33 -0.05
C LYS A 64 9.18 -6.86 -0.85
N ALA A 65 8.60 -6.02 -1.69
CA ALA A 65 7.49 -6.38 -2.55
C ALA A 65 7.58 -5.66 -3.89
N ASP A 66 6.99 -6.26 -4.92
CA ASP A 66 6.78 -5.59 -6.20
C ASP A 66 5.32 -5.14 -6.29
N LEU A 67 5.11 -3.87 -6.57
CA LEU A 67 3.80 -3.31 -6.82
C LEU A 67 3.65 -3.10 -8.32
N HIS A 68 2.80 -3.92 -8.93
CA HIS A 68 2.43 -3.76 -10.34
C HIS A 68 1.13 -2.95 -10.40
N TRP A 69 1.11 -1.89 -11.22
CA TRP A 69 -0.05 -1.02 -11.32
C TRP A 69 -0.37 -0.69 -12.78
N LYS A 70 -1.63 -0.42 -13.04
CA LYS A 70 -2.12 0.00 -14.34
C LYS A 70 -3.17 1.09 -14.17
N ASP A 71 -2.93 2.23 -14.82
CA ASP A 71 -3.91 3.32 -14.89
C ASP A 71 -4.98 2.93 -15.90
N LEU A 72 -6.22 2.77 -15.45
CA LEU A 72 -7.31 2.30 -16.32
C LEU A 72 -7.76 3.37 -17.32
N GLU A 73 -7.45 4.63 -17.10
CA GLU A 73 -7.78 5.72 -18.02
C GLU A 73 -6.72 5.90 -19.09
N THR A 74 -5.45 6.05 -18.70
CA THR A 74 -4.34 6.32 -19.62
C THR A 74 -3.74 5.08 -20.24
N LYS A 75 -3.98 3.90 -19.63
CA LYS A 75 -3.38 2.61 -19.98
C LYS A 75 -1.88 2.52 -19.68
N GLU A 76 -1.33 3.51 -18.99
CA GLU A 76 0.03 3.45 -18.47
C GLU A 76 0.13 2.35 -17.42
N GLU A 77 1.22 1.59 -17.44
CA GLU A 77 1.46 0.57 -16.41
C GLU A 77 2.95 0.44 -16.13
N ALA A 78 3.27 0.02 -14.93
CA ALA A 78 4.64 -0.22 -14.50
C ALA A 78 4.67 -1.09 -13.24
N THR A 79 5.87 -1.51 -12.87
CA THR A 79 6.12 -2.22 -11.62
C THR A 79 7.13 -1.41 -10.81
N ILE A 80 6.84 -1.21 -9.53
CA ILE A 80 7.71 -0.51 -8.60
C ILE A 80 8.17 -1.50 -7.54
N GLN A 81 9.48 -1.60 -7.28
CA GLN A 81 9.96 -2.35 -6.15
C GLN A 81 9.85 -1.52 -4.87
N LEU A 82 9.20 -2.10 -3.86
CA LEU A 82 9.03 -1.47 -2.55
C LEU A 82 9.97 -2.14 -1.55
N ILE A 83 10.72 -1.32 -0.83
CA ILE A 83 11.62 -1.78 0.23
C ILE A 83 11.19 -1.08 1.52
N ALA A 84 10.81 -1.86 2.53
CA ALA A 84 10.35 -1.33 3.81
C ALA A 84 11.45 -0.54 4.55
N PRO A 85 11.09 0.49 5.35
CA PRO A 85 9.75 1.01 5.50
C PRO A 85 9.40 2.02 4.41
N ILE A 86 8.23 1.88 3.81
CA ILE A 86 7.81 2.76 2.73
C ILE A 86 6.29 2.92 2.75
N ARG A 87 5.82 4.13 2.50
CA ARG A 87 4.40 4.45 2.41
C ARG A 87 4.00 4.58 0.96
N VAL A 88 2.85 4.02 0.62
CA VAL A 88 2.34 3.99 -0.75
C VAL A 88 0.91 4.51 -0.77
N LYS A 89 0.63 5.43 -1.69
CA LYS A 89 -0.72 5.95 -1.92
C LYS A 89 -1.15 5.62 -3.34
N ILE A 90 -2.29 4.97 -3.47
CA ILE A 90 -2.83 4.50 -4.75
C ILE A 90 -4.15 5.21 -5.01
N PRO A 91 -4.22 6.10 -6.01
CA PRO A 91 -5.46 6.79 -6.35
C PRO A 91 -6.55 5.86 -6.88
N ALA A 92 -7.77 6.36 -6.97
CA ALA A 92 -8.86 5.67 -7.62
C ALA A 92 -8.54 5.36 -9.09
N ASN A 93 -9.14 4.31 -9.62
CA ASN A 93 -9.01 3.87 -11.02
C ASN A 93 -7.60 3.41 -11.42
N ILE A 94 -6.81 3.02 -10.43
CA ILE A 94 -5.50 2.38 -10.65
C ILE A 94 -5.63 0.92 -10.21
N TRP A 95 -5.60 0.00 -11.16
CA TRP A 95 -5.52 -1.43 -10.85
C TRP A 95 -4.14 -1.70 -10.27
N HIS A 96 -4.07 -2.51 -9.23
CA HIS A 96 -2.79 -2.81 -8.58
C HIS A 96 -2.74 -4.24 -8.05
N GLU A 97 -1.51 -4.74 -8.00
CA GLU A 97 -1.18 -6.08 -7.56
C GLU A 97 0.12 -6.02 -6.77
N LEU A 98 0.11 -6.61 -5.59
CA LEU A 98 1.29 -6.64 -4.71
C LEU A 98 1.83 -8.06 -4.64
N THR A 99 3.08 -8.25 -5.05
CA THR A 99 3.78 -9.53 -4.95
C THR A 99 4.83 -9.47 -3.87
N ALA A 100 4.72 -10.33 -2.87
CA ALA A 100 5.71 -10.40 -1.80
C ALA A 100 6.98 -11.09 -2.31
N ILE A 101 8.09 -10.37 -2.35
CA ILE A 101 9.40 -10.93 -2.73
C ILE A 101 9.99 -11.68 -1.54
N THR A 102 9.94 -11.09 -0.36
CA THR A 102 10.21 -11.74 0.93
C THR A 102 8.90 -11.87 1.68
N ASP A 103 8.93 -12.47 2.87
CA ASP A 103 7.83 -12.29 3.81
C ASP A 103 7.68 -10.80 4.09
N ILE A 104 6.45 -10.32 4.09
CA ILE A 104 6.17 -8.90 4.29
C ILE A 104 5.13 -8.68 5.39
N VAL A 105 5.22 -7.51 5.99
CA VAL A 105 4.23 -7.00 6.95
C VAL A 105 3.85 -5.61 6.49
N PHE A 106 2.56 -5.36 6.34
CA PHE A 106 2.07 -4.02 6.00
C PHE A 106 0.79 -3.66 6.75
N ILE A 107 0.53 -2.37 6.82
CA ILE A 107 -0.67 -1.82 7.43
C ILE A 107 -1.44 -1.10 6.34
N GLU A 108 -2.72 -1.43 6.19
CA GLU A 108 -3.64 -0.68 5.34
C GLU A 108 -4.35 0.36 6.19
N LEU A 109 -4.12 1.63 5.86
CA LEU A 109 -4.70 2.77 6.57
C LEU A 109 -6.06 3.16 5.98
N ASN A 110 -6.74 2.20 5.39
CA ASN A 110 -8.08 2.37 4.83
C ASN A 110 -9.10 1.90 5.86
N SER A 111 -10.19 2.64 6.02
CA SER A 111 -11.22 2.26 6.98
C SER A 111 -11.89 0.95 6.57
N LEU A 112 -11.98 -0.01 7.49
CA LEU A 112 -12.65 -1.28 7.25
C LEU A 112 -14.14 -1.13 6.98
N SER A 113 -14.78 -0.10 7.51
CA SER A 113 -16.22 0.13 7.33
C SER A 113 -16.59 0.39 5.86
N GLU A 114 -15.62 0.75 5.02
CA GLU A 114 -15.83 1.04 3.61
C GLU A 114 -15.32 -0.08 2.70
N GLY A 115 -14.93 -1.21 3.28
CA GLY A 115 -14.09 -2.21 2.64
C GLY A 115 -14.51 -2.71 1.26
N SER A 116 -15.60 -3.50 1.18
CA SER A 116 -15.95 -4.21 -0.04
C SER A 116 -16.78 -3.40 -1.03
N GLU A 117 -17.37 -2.29 -0.60
CA GLU A 117 -18.31 -1.50 -1.42
C GLU A 117 -17.62 -0.78 -2.57
N ASP A 118 -16.32 -0.58 -2.49
CA ASP A 118 -15.54 0.14 -3.49
C ASP A 118 -14.31 -0.69 -3.92
N THR A 119 -14.53 -1.97 -4.21
CA THR A 119 -13.46 -2.86 -4.67
C THR A 119 -13.93 -3.61 -5.92
N PHE A 120 -13.20 -3.44 -7.01
CA PHE A 120 -13.57 -3.99 -8.32
C PHE A 120 -12.41 -4.76 -8.92
N ARG A 121 -12.73 -5.74 -9.77
CA ARG A 121 -11.74 -6.52 -10.51
C ARG A 121 -11.94 -6.34 -12.00
N ILE A 122 -10.87 -6.50 -12.73
CA ILE A 122 -10.95 -6.46 -14.19
C ILE A 122 -11.34 -7.84 -14.70
#